data_9aa89e737d3cd3f1675b3ea48a5f5143
#
_entry.id   9aa89e737d3cd3f1675b3ea48a5f5143
#
_cell.length_a   1.000
_cell.length_b   1.000
_cell.length_c   1.000
_cell.angle_alpha   90.00
_cell.angle_beta   90.00
_cell.angle_gamma   90.00
#
_symmetry.space_group_name_H-M   'P 1'
#
loop_
_entity.id
_entity.type
_entity.pdbx_description
1 polymer ?
#
loop_
_entity_poly.entity_id
_entity_poly.type
_entity_poly.pdbx_seq_one_letter_code
_entity_poly.pdbx_strand_id
1 'polypeptide(L)'
;MWNMLSVKNLSVSVGDREILNQISCDFELGKNYCILWKNGSWKSSLAMTLMWHPKYNVTSWEITLDSEDLLKLSPDKRAKLWIFLAFQNIPEIPGVKLFEFLKWVYDNAVKTTTFMEFKKIIEPILDELQLSKDFLWRDLNVGFSWWERRKLEILQMKLLSPKYIILDEIDSGLDVDAFKVVAEMLKSLSTDQNSFIIITHIFTILEYISVDETIVLEKWKIVEKWWWEIAKRIKENWFKK
;
A
#
# COMPACT_ATOMS: atom_id res chain seq x y z
N MET A 1 -0.32 -14.02 -19.99
CA MET A 1 -1.37 -13.07 -19.58
C MET A 1 -0.67 -11.99 -18.81
N TRP A 2 -0.90 -10.74 -19.16
CA TRP A 2 -0.23 -9.61 -18.50
C TRP A 2 -0.95 -9.35 -17.18
N ASN A 3 -0.31 -9.69 -16.05
CA ASN A 3 -0.80 -9.27 -14.75
C ASN A 3 -0.62 -7.74 -14.66
N MET A 4 -1.69 -6.99 -14.84
CA MET A 4 -1.63 -5.52 -14.89
C MET A 4 -2.82 -4.91 -14.18
N LEU A 5 -2.53 -4.01 -13.26
CA LEU A 5 -3.52 -3.11 -12.67
C LEU A 5 -3.58 -1.84 -13.54
N SER A 6 -4.68 -1.63 -14.24
CA SER A 6 -4.86 -0.53 -15.18
C SER A 6 -5.91 0.45 -14.67
N VAL A 7 -5.57 1.73 -14.74
CA VAL A 7 -6.45 2.86 -14.42
C VAL A 7 -6.55 3.74 -15.66
N LYS A 8 -7.76 3.94 -16.20
CA LYS A 8 -7.98 4.75 -17.39
C LYS A 8 -9.02 5.83 -17.16
N ASN A 9 -8.64 7.07 -17.47
CA ASN A 9 -9.53 8.24 -17.40
C ASN A 9 -10.25 8.39 -16.06
N LEU A 10 -9.59 8.02 -14.96
CA LEU A 10 -10.17 8.05 -13.63
C LEU A 10 -10.41 9.49 -13.18
N SER A 11 -11.66 9.83 -12.93
CA SER A 11 -12.07 11.05 -12.25
C SER A 11 -12.80 10.72 -10.96
N VAL A 12 -12.46 11.41 -9.89
CA VAL A 12 -12.98 11.14 -8.53
C VAL A 12 -13.38 12.44 -7.86
N SER A 13 -14.49 12.42 -7.15
CA SER A 13 -14.95 13.53 -6.33
C SER A 13 -15.16 13.14 -4.86
N VAL A 14 -15.07 14.14 -3.98
CA VAL A 14 -15.51 14.05 -2.58
C VAL A 14 -16.53 15.17 -2.35
N GLY A 15 -17.78 14.80 -2.11
CA GLY A 15 -18.89 15.73 -2.23
C GLY A 15 -18.90 16.35 -3.62
N ASP A 16 -19.01 17.68 -3.70
CA ASP A 16 -19.03 18.42 -4.97
C ASP A 16 -17.63 18.80 -5.49
N ARG A 17 -16.57 18.38 -4.79
CA ARG A 17 -15.19 18.75 -5.17
C ARG A 17 -14.53 17.62 -5.94
N GLU A 18 -14.12 17.89 -7.19
CA GLU A 18 -13.24 17.00 -7.94
C GLU A 18 -11.84 16.97 -7.32
N ILE A 19 -11.29 15.76 -7.18
CA ILE A 19 -10.00 15.50 -6.51
C ILE A 19 -9.03 14.66 -7.34
N LEU A 20 -9.51 13.99 -8.37
CA LEU A 20 -8.73 13.38 -9.45
C LEU A 20 -9.44 13.69 -10.76
N ASN A 21 -8.68 13.99 -11.81
CA ASN A 21 -9.23 14.38 -13.12
C ASN A 21 -8.50 13.65 -14.24
N GLN A 22 -9.19 12.70 -14.87
CA GLN A 22 -8.72 11.94 -16.03
C GLN A 22 -7.35 11.28 -15.84
N ILE A 23 -7.12 10.68 -14.65
CA ILE A 23 -5.89 9.97 -14.34
C ILE A 23 -5.83 8.67 -15.15
N SER A 24 -4.71 8.44 -15.87
CA SER A 24 -4.47 7.19 -16.58
C SER A 24 -3.06 6.69 -16.29
N CYS A 25 -2.97 5.51 -15.68
CA CYS A 25 -1.71 4.84 -15.37
C CYS A 25 -1.89 3.33 -15.30
N ASP A 26 -0.86 2.61 -15.69
CA ASP A 26 -0.81 1.16 -15.68
C ASP A 26 0.31 0.72 -14.74
N PHE A 27 0.06 -0.33 -13.96
CA PHE A 27 1.00 -0.94 -13.04
C PHE A 27 1.21 -2.40 -13.43
N GLU A 28 2.34 -2.70 -14.04
CA GLU A 28 2.72 -4.06 -14.42
C GLU A 28 3.25 -4.81 -13.20
N LEU A 29 2.88 -6.08 -13.06
CA LEU A 29 3.40 -6.92 -11.98
C LEU A 29 4.92 -7.11 -12.13
N GLY A 30 5.64 -7.06 -11.00
CA GLY A 30 7.10 -7.16 -10.95
C GLY A 30 7.83 -5.83 -11.15
N LYS A 31 7.10 -4.72 -11.40
CA LYS A 31 7.67 -3.37 -11.46
C LYS A 31 7.21 -2.54 -10.28
N ASN A 32 8.10 -1.68 -9.78
CA ASN A 32 7.80 -0.77 -8.69
C ASN A 32 7.58 0.66 -9.22
N TYR A 33 6.59 1.33 -8.64
CA TYR A 33 6.15 2.66 -9.06
C TYR A 33 6.22 3.63 -7.90
N CYS A 34 6.63 4.88 -8.20
CA CYS A 34 6.53 5.97 -7.26
C CYS A 34 5.53 7.00 -7.76
N ILE A 35 4.59 7.39 -6.93
CA ILE A 35 3.66 8.47 -7.20
C ILE A 35 4.04 9.66 -6.35
N LEU A 36 4.56 10.69 -6.99
CA LEU A 36 4.93 11.95 -6.38
C LEU A 36 3.83 12.99 -6.57
N TRP A 37 3.59 13.76 -5.54
CA TRP A 37 2.60 14.80 -5.56
C TRP A 37 3.20 16.16 -5.20
N LYS A 38 2.98 17.13 -6.07
CA LYS A 38 3.39 18.50 -5.84
C LYS A 38 2.27 19.28 -5.17
N ASN A 39 2.44 19.56 -3.86
CA ASN A 39 1.53 20.37 -3.03
C ASN A 39 0.10 19.88 -2.80
N GLY A 40 -0.11 19.31 -1.60
CA GLY A 40 -1.33 19.42 -0.77
C GLY A 40 -2.54 18.55 -1.11
N SER A 41 -2.97 17.84 -0.18
CA SER A 41 -4.30 17.43 0.29
C SER A 41 -4.96 16.15 -0.24
N TRP A 42 -4.59 15.54 -1.35
CA TRP A 42 -5.34 14.38 -1.88
C TRP A 42 -4.46 13.17 -2.23
N LYS A 43 -3.33 13.06 -1.57
CA LYS A 43 -2.32 12.02 -1.82
C LYS A 43 -2.89 10.61 -1.71
N SER A 44 -3.65 10.35 -0.67
CA SER A 44 -4.30 9.05 -0.43
C SER A 44 -5.52 8.78 -1.33
N SER A 45 -5.96 9.75 -2.14
CA SER A 45 -7.22 9.61 -2.89
C SER A 45 -7.19 8.49 -3.92
N LEU A 46 -6.07 8.32 -4.61
CA LEU A 46 -5.92 7.23 -5.56
C LEU A 46 -5.94 5.87 -4.84
N ALA A 47 -5.14 5.74 -3.77
CA ALA A 47 -5.09 4.53 -2.96
C ALA A 47 -6.46 4.16 -2.38
N MET A 48 -7.14 5.14 -1.79
CA MET A 48 -8.46 4.96 -1.21
C MET A 48 -9.52 4.62 -2.26
N THR A 49 -9.44 5.21 -3.46
CA THR A 49 -10.34 4.88 -4.57
C THR A 49 -10.12 3.46 -5.07
N LEU A 50 -8.86 3.03 -5.21
CA LEU A 50 -8.52 1.66 -5.58
C LEU A 50 -9.06 0.64 -4.57
N MET A 51 -9.13 1.01 -3.28
CA MET A 51 -9.67 0.18 -2.20
C MET A 51 -11.16 0.41 -1.91
N TRP A 52 -11.88 1.20 -2.75
CA TRP A 52 -13.32 1.48 -2.59
C TRP A 52 -13.70 2.16 -1.28
N HIS A 53 -12.95 3.13 -0.85
CA HIS A 53 -13.35 3.87 0.34
C HIS A 53 -14.63 4.71 0.05
N PRO A 54 -15.72 4.61 0.84
CA PRO A 54 -17.05 5.15 0.51
C PRO A 54 -17.12 6.68 0.38
N LYS A 55 -16.10 7.39 0.86
CA LYS A 55 -15.99 8.85 0.74
C LYS A 55 -15.70 9.31 -0.69
N TYR A 56 -15.15 8.43 -1.53
CA TYR A 56 -14.65 8.76 -2.86
C TYR A 56 -15.65 8.30 -3.92
N ASN A 57 -16.27 9.27 -4.61
CA ASN A 57 -17.21 9.01 -5.69
C ASN A 57 -16.47 9.01 -7.01
N VAL A 58 -16.42 7.87 -7.66
CA VAL A 58 -15.84 7.73 -8.99
C VAL A 58 -16.87 8.23 -10.02
N THR A 59 -16.48 9.22 -10.83
CA THR A 59 -17.41 9.89 -11.78
C THR A 59 -17.15 9.53 -13.24
N SER A 60 -15.92 9.12 -13.57
CA SER A 60 -15.56 8.65 -14.93
C SER A 60 -14.35 7.73 -14.83
N TRP A 61 -14.33 6.59 -15.61
CA TRP A 61 -13.33 5.56 -15.30
C TRP A 61 -13.29 4.30 -16.13
N GLU A 62 -12.15 3.62 -16.03
CA GLU A 62 -11.98 2.18 -16.08
C GLU A 62 -10.87 1.82 -15.08
N ILE A 63 -11.13 0.92 -14.12
CA ILE A 63 -10.11 0.35 -13.24
C ILE A 63 -10.21 -1.16 -13.38
N THR A 64 -9.19 -1.77 -13.95
CA THR A 64 -9.17 -3.22 -14.18
C THR A 64 -7.92 -3.86 -13.60
N LEU A 65 -8.07 -5.06 -13.09
CA LEU A 65 -6.97 -5.96 -12.76
C LEU A 65 -7.16 -7.25 -13.53
N ASP A 66 -6.21 -7.59 -14.40
CA ASP A 66 -6.28 -8.78 -15.27
C ASP A 66 -7.59 -8.86 -16.08
N SER A 67 -8.09 -7.71 -16.55
CA SER A 67 -9.36 -7.54 -17.26
C SER A 67 -10.63 -7.64 -16.38
N GLU A 68 -10.49 -7.85 -15.06
CA GLU A 68 -11.61 -7.79 -14.13
C GLU A 68 -11.87 -6.33 -13.71
N ASP A 69 -13.13 -5.89 -13.83
CA ASP A 69 -13.54 -4.53 -13.48
C ASP A 69 -13.62 -4.39 -11.95
N LEU A 70 -12.64 -3.69 -11.37
CA LEU A 70 -12.57 -3.47 -9.92
C LEU A 70 -13.75 -2.66 -9.38
N LEU A 71 -14.40 -1.85 -10.20
CA LEU A 71 -15.49 -0.98 -9.75
C LEU A 71 -16.76 -1.75 -9.39
N LYS A 72 -16.90 -2.97 -9.91
CA LYS A 72 -17.97 -3.89 -9.57
C LYS A 72 -17.70 -4.73 -8.32
N LEU A 73 -16.49 -4.62 -7.76
CA LEU A 73 -16.05 -5.44 -6.64
C LEU A 73 -16.07 -4.67 -5.33
N SER A 74 -16.64 -5.28 -4.29
CA SER A 74 -16.56 -4.84 -2.90
C SER A 74 -15.12 -4.88 -2.36
N PRO A 75 -14.77 -4.15 -1.29
CA PRO A 75 -13.41 -4.12 -0.75
C PRO A 75 -12.82 -5.49 -0.43
N ASP A 76 -13.63 -6.40 0.13
CA ASP A 76 -13.21 -7.77 0.43
C ASP A 76 -12.87 -8.58 -0.82
N LYS A 77 -13.60 -8.37 -1.93
CA LYS A 77 -13.29 -9.01 -3.21
C LYS A 77 -12.03 -8.43 -3.84
N ARG A 78 -11.80 -7.11 -3.71
CA ARG A 78 -10.55 -6.48 -4.18
C ARG A 78 -9.34 -6.99 -3.41
N ALA A 79 -9.46 -7.17 -2.09
CA ALA A 79 -8.40 -7.76 -1.28
C ALA A 79 -8.07 -9.20 -1.71
N LYS A 80 -9.06 -9.99 -2.14
CA LYS A 80 -8.87 -11.33 -2.71
C LYS A 80 -8.17 -11.35 -4.06
N LEU A 81 -8.11 -10.21 -4.75
CA LEU A 81 -7.28 -10.02 -5.96
C LEU A 81 -5.84 -9.64 -5.63
N TRP A 82 -5.44 -9.80 -4.37
CA TRP A 82 -4.08 -9.59 -3.91
C TRP A 82 -3.60 -8.13 -3.98
N ILE A 83 -4.54 -7.17 -3.80
CA ILE A 83 -4.21 -5.76 -3.59
C ILE A 83 -4.17 -5.49 -2.09
N PHE A 84 -3.04 -4.96 -1.61
CA PHE A 84 -2.83 -4.59 -0.21
C PHE A 84 -2.59 -3.08 -0.10
N LEU A 85 -3.22 -2.43 0.88
CA LEU A 85 -2.98 -1.03 1.20
C LEU A 85 -2.38 -0.91 2.59
N ALA A 86 -1.15 -0.38 2.67
CA ALA A 86 -0.57 0.11 3.90
C ALA A 86 -1.06 1.54 4.13
N PHE A 87 -1.82 1.74 5.20
CA PHE A 87 -2.47 3.02 5.49
C PHE A 87 -1.51 4.06 6.05
N GLN A 88 -1.72 5.33 5.71
CA GLN A 88 -1.06 6.43 6.40
C GLN A 88 -1.37 6.41 7.91
N ASN A 89 -2.64 6.27 8.26
CA ASN A 89 -3.10 6.13 9.64
C ASN A 89 -3.70 4.74 9.86
N ILE A 90 -3.04 3.92 10.65
CA ILE A 90 -3.45 2.54 10.91
C ILE A 90 -4.54 2.57 12.02
N PRO A 91 -5.76 2.09 11.75
CA PRO A 91 -6.84 2.16 12.72
C PRO A 91 -6.64 1.19 13.90
N GLU A 92 -7.14 1.57 15.06
CA GLU A 92 -7.31 0.70 16.22
C GLU A 92 -8.71 0.07 16.15
N ILE A 93 -8.80 -1.25 16.41
CA ILE A 93 -10.06 -1.98 16.40
C ILE A 93 -10.25 -2.71 17.73
N PRO A 94 -10.87 -2.04 18.72
CA PRO A 94 -11.15 -2.65 20.01
C PRO A 94 -12.10 -3.85 19.88
N GLY A 95 -11.89 -4.88 20.71
CA GLY A 95 -12.72 -6.08 20.74
C GLY A 95 -12.38 -7.13 19.68
N VAL A 96 -11.48 -6.86 18.75
CA VAL A 96 -11.00 -7.83 17.75
C VAL A 96 -9.57 -8.24 18.08
N LYS A 97 -9.36 -9.51 18.45
CA LYS A 97 -8.01 -10.02 18.76
C LYS A 97 -7.16 -10.13 17.49
N LEU A 98 -5.91 -9.72 17.61
CA LEU A 98 -4.97 -9.76 16.47
C LEU A 98 -4.85 -11.16 15.87
N PHE A 99 -4.74 -12.21 16.69
CA PHE A 99 -4.67 -13.60 16.21
C PHE A 99 -5.91 -13.99 15.39
N GLU A 100 -7.10 -13.68 15.90
CA GLU A 100 -8.37 -14.02 15.25
C GLU A 100 -8.52 -13.29 13.92
N PHE A 101 -8.16 -12.01 13.90
CA PHE A 101 -8.16 -11.19 12.68
C PHE A 101 -7.22 -11.77 11.63
N LEU A 102 -5.94 -12.01 11.99
CA LEU A 102 -4.94 -12.51 11.04
C LEU A 102 -5.28 -13.90 10.53
N LYS A 103 -5.78 -14.78 11.41
CA LYS A 103 -6.24 -16.10 11.01
C LYS A 103 -7.42 -16.02 10.06
N TRP A 104 -8.41 -15.19 10.36
CA TRP A 104 -9.58 -15.00 9.50
C TRP A 104 -9.19 -14.49 8.12
N VAL A 105 -8.31 -13.49 8.05
CA VAL A 105 -7.81 -12.94 6.78
C VAL A 105 -7.05 -14.00 5.99
N TYR A 106 -6.17 -14.76 6.63
CA TYR A 106 -5.39 -15.83 6.00
C TYR A 106 -6.29 -16.96 5.48
N ASP A 107 -7.23 -17.41 6.28
CA ASP A 107 -8.15 -18.49 5.92
C ASP A 107 -9.04 -18.12 4.71
N ASN A 108 -9.39 -16.84 4.56
CA ASN A 108 -10.20 -16.36 3.45
C ASN A 108 -9.40 -16.05 2.18
N ALA A 109 -8.11 -15.72 2.31
CA ALA A 109 -7.28 -15.32 1.17
C ALA A 109 -6.41 -16.46 0.65
N VAL A 110 -5.89 -17.33 1.52
CA VAL A 110 -4.88 -18.34 1.17
C VAL A 110 -5.45 -19.75 1.27
N LYS A 111 -5.73 -20.20 2.50
CA LYS A 111 -6.31 -21.53 2.77
C LYS A 111 -6.81 -21.62 4.20
N THR A 112 -7.87 -22.38 4.39
CA THR A 112 -8.40 -22.66 5.74
C THR A 112 -7.40 -23.49 6.56
N THR A 113 -7.21 -23.06 7.82
CA THR A 113 -6.27 -23.68 8.75
C THR A 113 -6.91 -23.92 10.10
N THR A 114 -6.42 -24.92 10.83
CA THR A 114 -6.70 -25.09 12.25
C THR A 114 -5.94 -24.02 13.05
N PHE A 115 -6.33 -23.83 14.31
CA PHE A 115 -5.62 -22.95 15.23
C PHE A 115 -4.10 -23.26 15.34
N MET A 116 -3.76 -24.55 15.47
CA MET A 116 -2.37 -24.97 15.61
C MET A 116 -1.54 -24.82 14.34
N GLU A 117 -2.15 -25.06 13.18
CA GLU A 117 -1.50 -24.84 11.89
C GLU A 117 -1.21 -23.38 11.67
N PHE A 118 -2.19 -22.50 11.90
CA PHE A 118 -1.99 -21.07 11.75
C PHE A 118 -0.95 -20.52 12.71
N LYS A 119 -0.94 -21.00 13.97
CA LYS A 119 0.07 -20.63 14.95
C LYS A 119 1.48 -20.95 14.47
N LYS A 120 1.70 -22.13 13.87
CA LYS A 120 2.99 -22.53 13.29
C LYS A 120 3.42 -21.66 12.10
N ILE A 121 2.45 -21.08 11.38
CA ILE A 121 2.72 -20.17 10.24
C ILE A 121 3.15 -18.80 10.75
N ILE A 122 2.44 -18.26 11.76
CA ILE A 122 2.61 -16.87 12.15
C ILE A 122 3.77 -16.64 13.13
N GLU A 123 4.08 -17.60 14.00
CA GLU A 123 5.13 -17.43 15.00
C GLU A 123 6.52 -17.14 14.39
N PRO A 124 6.98 -17.82 13.33
CA PRO A 124 8.27 -17.50 12.71
C PRO A 124 8.32 -16.07 12.15
N ILE A 125 7.19 -15.57 11.62
CA ILE A 125 7.11 -14.20 11.09
C ILE A 125 7.20 -13.18 12.24
N LEU A 126 6.56 -13.46 13.37
CA LEU A 126 6.69 -12.61 14.57
C LEU A 126 8.13 -12.56 15.07
N ASP A 127 8.79 -13.72 15.14
CA ASP A 127 10.18 -13.83 15.59
C ASP A 127 11.12 -13.04 14.65
N GLU A 128 10.94 -13.16 13.34
CA GLU A 128 11.69 -12.39 12.32
C GLU A 128 11.50 -10.87 12.48
N LEU A 129 10.26 -10.44 12.75
CA LEU A 129 9.93 -9.02 12.93
C LEU A 129 10.23 -8.52 14.35
N GLN A 130 10.75 -9.38 15.23
CA GLN A 130 11.02 -9.07 16.64
C GLN A 130 9.77 -8.51 17.35
N LEU A 131 8.62 -9.14 17.11
CA LEU A 131 7.35 -8.85 17.76
C LEU A 131 7.08 -9.90 18.83
N SER A 132 6.70 -9.47 20.04
CA SER A 132 6.28 -10.40 21.10
C SER A 132 5.04 -11.19 20.68
N LYS A 133 5.04 -12.50 20.97
CA LYS A 133 3.87 -13.36 20.74
C LYS A 133 2.64 -12.93 21.55
N ASP A 134 2.82 -12.14 22.60
CA ASP A 134 1.73 -11.59 23.40
C ASP A 134 0.86 -10.61 22.61
N PHE A 135 1.39 -10.00 21.54
CA PHE A 135 0.60 -9.15 20.65
C PHE A 135 -0.60 -9.90 20.03
N LEU A 136 -0.45 -11.19 19.77
CA LEU A 136 -1.52 -12.01 19.20
C LEU A 136 -2.81 -12.01 20.03
N TRP A 137 -2.69 -11.81 21.34
CA TRP A 137 -3.82 -11.85 22.30
C TRP A 137 -4.36 -10.47 22.65
N ARG A 138 -3.76 -9.42 22.10
CA ARG A 138 -4.23 -8.04 22.28
C ARG A 138 -5.20 -7.67 21.17
N ASP A 139 -5.98 -6.64 21.42
CA ASP A 139 -6.89 -6.08 20.41
C ASP A 139 -6.08 -5.42 19.28
N LEU A 140 -6.58 -5.55 18.06
CA LEU A 140 -5.90 -5.13 16.83
C LEU A 140 -5.50 -3.65 16.89
N ASN A 141 -4.21 -3.40 16.92
CA ASN A 141 -3.55 -2.09 16.97
C ASN A 141 -3.83 -1.24 18.23
N VAL A 142 -4.64 -1.73 19.19
CA VAL A 142 -5.00 -0.95 20.38
C VAL A 142 -3.81 -0.83 21.34
N GLY A 143 -3.39 0.42 21.58
CA GLY A 143 -2.26 0.73 22.45
C GLY A 143 -0.91 0.23 21.91
N PHE A 144 -0.82 -0.04 20.62
CA PHE A 144 0.46 -0.33 19.99
C PHE A 144 1.14 0.99 19.60
N SER A 145 2.45 1.03 19.75
CA SER A 145 3.23 2.12 19.20
C SER A 145 3.09 2.19 17.68
N TRP A 146 3.38 3.35 17.11
CA TRP A 146 3.35 3.53 15.66
C TRP A 146 4.24 2.51 14.94
N TRP A 147 5.43 2.25 15.48
CA TRP A 147 6.39 1.28 14.99
C TRP A 147 5.87 -0.16 15.01
N GLU A 148 5.23 -0.57 16.09
CA GLU A 148 4.62 -1.90 16.20
C GLU A 148 3.51 -2.09 15.19
N ARG A 149 2.68 -1.05 14.96
CA ARG A 149 1.64 -1.08 13.93
C ARG A 149 2.21 -1.27 12.53
N ARG A 150 3.34 -0.60 12.20
CA ARG A 150 4.02 -0.80 10.91
C ARG A 150 4.58 -2.21 10.75
N LYS A 151 5.19 -2.76 11.79
CA LYS A 151 5.60 -4.18 11.78
C LYS A 151 4.42 -5.13 11.56
N LEU A 152 3.25 -4.83 12.10
CA LEU A 152 2.04 -5.64 11.88
C LEU A 152 1.50 -5.54 10.45
N GLU A 153 1.63 -4.40 9.78
CA GLU A 153 1.32 -4.31 8.34
C GLU A 153 2.32 -5.15 7.52
N ILE A 154 3.61 -5.08 7.84
CA ILE A 154 4.63 -5.92 7.19
C ILE A 154 4.38 -7.41 7.46
N LEU A 155 3.96 -7.77 8.67
CA LEU A 155 3.54 -9.14 9.00
C LEU A 155 2.40 -9.60 8.09
N GLN A 156 1.38 -8.75 7.89
CA GLN A 156 0.28 -9.06 6.99
C GLN A 156 0.76 -9.22 5.53
N MET A 157 1.67 -8.36 5.06
CA MET A 157 2.27 -8.50 3.72
C MET A 157 3.03 -9.83 3.58
N LYS A 158 3.84 -10.21 4.57
CA LYS A 158 4.54 -11.52 4.58
C LYS A 158 3.57 -12.70 4.59
N LEU A 159 2.53 -12.60 5.40
CA LEU A 159 1.53 -13.65 5.57
C LEU A 159 0.69 -13.88 4.31
N LEU A 160 0.33 -12.80 3.62
CA LEU A 160 -0.58 -12.82 2.47
C LEU A 160 0.13 -12.85 1.13
N SER A 161 1.38 -12.40 1.05
CA SER A 161 2.15 -12.26 -0.19
C SER A 161 1.36 -11.57 -1.32
N PRO A 162 0.88 -10.33 -1.11
CA PRO A 162 0.07 -9.63 -2.09
C PRO A 162 0.85 -9.31 -3.37
N LYS A 163 0.14 -9.26 -4.50
CA LYS A 163 0.70 -8.91 -5.81
C LYS A 163 0.95 -7.41 -5.97
N TYR A 164 0.00 -6.59 -5.52
CA TYR A 164 0.11 -5.13 -5.56
C TYR A 164 0.07 -4.57 -4.15
N ILE A 165 1.11 -3.87 -3.78
CA ILE A 165 1.29 -3.30 -2.44
C ILE A 165 1.32 -1.77 -2.58
N ILE A 166 0.25 -1.12 -2.15
CA ILE A 166 0.15 0.33 -2.14
C ILE A 166 0.67 0.83 -0.79
N LEU A 167 1.72 1.63 -0.82
CA LEU A 167 2.33 2.24 0.36
C LEU A 167 1.95 3.73 0.40
N ASP A 168 1.00 4.11 1.27
CA ASP A 168 0.51 5.48 1.38
C ASP A 168 1.19 6.22 2.54
N GLU A 169 2.20 7.04 2.20
CA GLU A 169 2.97 7.87 3.14
C GLU A 169 3.45 7.12 4.40
N ILE A 170 4.01 5.94 4.22
CA ILE A 170 4.48 5.09 5.32
C ILE A 170 5.66 5.68 6.11
N ASP A 171 6.30 6.68 5.56
CA ASP A 171 7.41 7.46 6.12
C ASP A 171 6.93 8.58 7.05
N SER A 172 5.64 8.87 7.08
CA SER A 172 5.05 9.90 7.92
C SER A 172 5.12 9.53 9.40
N GLY A 173 5.78 10.38 10.21
CA GLY A 173 5.85 10.22 11.67
C GLY A 173 6.95 9.27 12.18
N LEU A 174 7.85 8.79 11.30
CA LEU A 174 9.04 8.04 11.69
C LEU A 174 10.24 8.95 11.92
N ASP A 175 11.04 8.62 12.94
CA ASP A 175 12.42 9.05 12.96
C ASP A 175 13.26 8.31 11.91
N VAL A 176 14.46 8.81 11.64
CA VAL A 176 15.33 8.30 10.57
C VAL A 176 15.72 6.84 10.78
N ASP A 177 15.97 6.43 12.02
CA ASP A 177 16.45 5.08 12.31
C ASP A 177 15.30 4.06 12.23
N ALA A 178 14.12 4.40 12.76
CA ALA A 178 12.92 3.58 12.61
C ALA A 178 12.52 3.44 11.14
N PHE A 179 12.62 4.53 10.36
CA PHE A 179 12.35 4.48 8.93
C PHE A 179 13.28 3.53 8.19
N LYS A 180 14.60 3.55 8.46
CA LYS A 180 15.56 2.63 7.85
C LYS A 180 15.17 1.18 8.03
N VAL A 181 14.78 0.79 9.25
CA VAL A 181 14.41 -0.60 9.53
C VAL A 181 13.12 -1.00 8.79
N VAL A 182 12.10 -0.12 8.72
CA VAL A 182 10.90 -0.37 7.90
C VAL A 182 11.26 -0.53 6.43
N ALA A 183 12.09 0.37 5.91
CA ALA A 183 12.49 0.36 4.52
C ALA A 183 13.28 -0.90 4.14
N GLU A 184 14.18 -1.39 5.01
CA GLU A 184 14.88 -2.67 4.82
C GLU A 184 13.93 -3.86 4.88
N MET A 185 12.96 -3.86 5.79
CA MET A 185 11.93 -4.90 5.84
C MET A 185 11.08 -4.92 4.55
N LEU A 186 10.66 -3.75 4.05
CA LEU A 186 9.92 -3.64 2.80
C LEU A 186 10.76 -4.07 1.59
N LYS A 187 12.04 -3.68 1.57
CA LYS A 187 12.99 -4.13 0.55
C LYS A 187 13.08 -5.65 0.48
N SER A 188 13.07 -6.33 1.64
CA SER A 188 13.09 -7.79 1.68
C SER A 188 11.83 -8.45 1.11
N LEU A 189 10.72 -7.71 1.00
CA LEU A 189 9.47 -8.17 0.38
C LEU A 189 9.42 -7.93 -1.12
N SER A 190 10.28 -7.06 -1.68
CA SER A 190 10.28 -6.73 -3.10
C SER A 190 10.81 -7.90 -3.91
N THR A 191 9.99 -8.41 -4.81
CA THR A 191 10.29 -9.56 -5.69
C THR A 191 9.70 -9.29 -7.07
N ASP A 192 10.03 -10.13 -8.06
CA ASP A 192 9.39 -10.13 -9.38
C ASP A 192 7.93 -10.62 -9.38
N GLN A 193 7.44 -11.13 -8.24
CA GLN A 193 6.06 -11.60 -8.06
C GLN A 193 5.14 -10.56 -7.43
N ASN A 194 5.66 -9.39 -7.08
CA ASN A 194 4.87 -8.30 -6.54
C ASN A 194 5.33 -6.93 -7.08
N SER A 195 4.50 -5.93 -6.88
CA SER A 195 4.74 -4.55 -7.30
C SER A 195 4.42 -3.61 -6.16
N PHE A 196 5.35 -2.73 -5.83
CA PHE A 196 5.10 -1.62 -4.93
C PHE A 196 4.58 -0.40 -5.70
N ILE A 197 3.50 0.21 -5.20
CA ILE A 197 2.99 1.50 -5.63
C ILE A 197 3.19 2.46 -4.47
N ILE A 198 4.29 3.19 -4.49
CA ILE A 198 4.74 4.03 -3.38
C ILE A 198 4.20 5.45 -3.57
N ILE A 199 3.33 5.89 -2.68
CA ILE A 199 2.79 7.25 -2.65
C ILE A 199 3.54 8.00 -1.54
N THR A 200 4.40 8.93 -1.92
CA THR A 200 5.20 9.69 -0.96
C THR A 200 5.54 11.09 -1.46
N HIS A 201 5.91 11.96 -0.53
CA HIS A 201 6.55 13.24 -0.80
C HIS A 201 8.02 13.26 -0.33
N ILE A 202 8.48 12.17 0.28
CA ILE A 202 9.83 11.99 0.82
C ILE A 202 10.56 10.96 -0.03
N PHE A 203 11.70 11.35 -0.60
CA PHE A 203 12.47 10.48 -1.50
C PHE A 203 13.30 9.40 -0.79
N THR A 204 13.37 9.41 0.53
CA THR A 204 14.24 8.50 1.30
C THR A 204 13.89 7.03 1.08
N ILE A 205 12.60 6.69 0.93
CA ILE A 205 12.17 5.31 0.64
C ILE A 205 12.77 4.77 -0.67
N LEU A 206 13.01 5.65 -1.64
CA LEU A 206 13.56 5.30 -2.94
C LEU A 206 15.07 4.96 -2.90
N GLU A 207 15.73 5.14 -1.76
CA GLU A 207 17.11 4.69 -1.53
C GLU A 207 17.15 3.18 -1.19
N TYR A 208 16.01 2.63 -0.75
CA TYR A 208 15.87 1.24 -0.34
C TYR A 208 15.14 0.38 -1.36
N ILE A 209 14.08 0.92 -1.97
CA ILE A 209 13.27 0.21 -2.97
C ILE A 209 13.54 0.83 -4.34
N SER A 210 14.07 0.01 -5.25
CA SER A 210 14.24 0.43 -6.65
C SER A 210 12.89 0.65 -7.29
N VAL A 211 12.73 1.76 -8.00
CA VAL A 211 11.50 2.16 -8.69
C VAL A 211 11.75 2.17 -10.19
N ASP A 212 10.86 1.55 -10.96
CA ASP A 212 10.96 1.47 -12.42
C ASP A 212 10.37 2.71 -13.09
N GLU A 213 9.26 3.22 -12.55
CA GLU A 213 8.58 4.40 -13.10
C GLU A 213 8.14 5.35 -11.98
N THR A 214 8.31 6.65 -12.24
CA THR A 214 7.82 7.72 -11.36
C THR A 214 6.73 8.52 -12.06
N ILE A 215 5.56 8.63 -11.43
CA ILE A 215 4.41 9.36 -11.90
C ILE A 215 4.28 10.64 -11.05
N VAL A 216 4.28 11.80 -11.68
CA VAL A 216 4.11 13.09 -10.99
C VAL A 216 2.69 13.60 -11.20
N LEU A 217 2.03 13.86 -10.08
CA LEU A 217 0.69 14.42 -10.04
C LEU A 217 0.74 15.89 -9.60
N GLU A 218 0.15 16.77 -10.39
CA GLU A 218 -0.02 18.19 -10.06
C GLU A 218 -1.44 18.63 -10.46
N LYS A 219 -2.11 19.39 -9.58
CA LYS A 219 -3.46 19.93 -9.85
C LYS A 219 -4.43 18.88 -10.40
N TRP A 220 -4.47 17.71 -9.76
CA TRP A 220 -5.41 16.61 -10.06
C TRP A 220 -5.13 15.81 -11.34
N LYS A 221 -4.03 16.07 -12.03
CA LYS A 221 -3.64 15.43 -13.29
C LYS A 221 -2.24 14.85 -13.23
N ILE A 222 -1.99 13.84 -14.02
CA ILE A 222 -0.63 13.39 -14.31
C ILE A 222 0.00 14.44 -15.20
N VAL A 223 1.08 15.07 -14.73
CA VAL A 223 1.83 16.07 -15.51
C VAL A 223 3.06 15.47 -16.16
N GLU A 224 3.63 14.43 -15.54
CA GLU A 224 4.86 13.82 -16.03
C GLU A 224 4.92 12.34 -15.60
N LYS A 225 5.55 11.52 -16.46
CA LYS A 225 5.93 10.13 -16.18
C LYS A 225 7.39 9.97 -16.52
N TRP A 226 8.21 9.48 -15.60
CA TRP A 226 9.65 9.41 -15.78
C TRP A 226 10.23 8.06 -15.35
N TRP A 227 11.32 7.68 -16.00
CA TRP A 227 12.20 6.61 -15.56
C TRP A 227 13.02 7.07 -14.35
N TRP A 228 13.40 6.16 -13.46
CA TRP A 228 14.13 6.40 -12.20
C TRP A 228 15.29 7.41 -12.26
N GLU A 229 16.09 7.42 -13.31
CA GLU A 229 17.25 8.31 -13.45
C GLU A 229 16.89 9.80 -13.36
N ILE A 230 15.69 10.15 -13.71
CA ILE A 230 15.19 11.52 -13.67
C ILE A 230 14.67 11.89 -12.27
N ALA A 231 14.08 10.93 -11.50
CA ALA A 231 13.69 11.14 -10.11
C ALA A 231 14.91 11.55 -9.25
N LYS A 232 16.10 10.98 -9.53
CA LYS A 232 17.35 11.34 -8.86
C LYS A 232 17.77 12.79 -9.15
N ARG A 233 17.57 13.26 -10.37
CA ARG A 233 17.87 14.64 -10.80
C ARG A 233 16.93 15.67 -10.17
N ILE A 234 15.67 15.30 -9.90
CA ILE A 234 14.69 16.18 -9.25
C ILE A 234 15.03 16.34 -7.77
N LYS A 235 15.43 15.27 -7.08
CA LYS A 235 15.93 15.35 -5.70
C LYS A 235 16.96 16.45 -5.55
N GLU A 236 17.88 16.56 -6.49
CA GLU A 236 18.94 17.57 -6.49
C GLU A 236 18.44 19.01 -6.76
N ASN A 237 17.35 19.17 -7.49
CA ASN A 237 16.82 20.49 -7.90
C ASN A 237 15.65 20.99 -7.05
N TRP A 238 14.90 20.11 -6.38
CA TRP A 238 13.76 20.50 -5.53
C TRP A 238 14.17 21.03 -4.16
N PHE A 239 15.32 20.62 -3.66
CA PHE A 239 15.87 21.09 -2.39
C PHE A 239 16.78 22.32 -2.51
N LYS A 240 16.94 22.88 -3.72
CA LYS A 240 17.75 24.08 -4.00
C LYS A 240 16.92 25.37 -4.11
N LYS A 241 15.63 25.34 -3.72
CA LYS A 241 14.79 26.57 -3.67
C LYS A 241 14.26 26.82 -2.28
#